data_f49946466bec431c5914376871bbbf9d
#
_entry.id   f49946466bec431c5914376871bbbf9d
#
_cell.length_a   1.000
_cell.length_b   1.000
_cell.length_c   1.000
_cell.angle_alpha   90.00
_cell.angle_beta   90.00
_cell.angle_gamma   90.00
#
_symmetry.space_group_name_H-M   'P 1'
#
loop_
_entity.id
_entity.type
_entity.pdbx_description
1 polymer ?
#
loop_
_entity_poly.entity_id
_entity_poly.type
_entity_poly.pdbx_seq_one_letter_code
_entity_poly.pdbx_strand_id
1 'polypeptide(L)'
;MGGFAIGTTEFATMSLVPYFSRGLGIDEPTAGHVISAYALGVVVGAPLLAVAAAKWSRRTLLIALMASFALFNALSALAPTYHWMLLFRFLSGLPHGAYFGIAALVAASLVPTGQRSQAVGRVMLGLAVSTVLGVPAANWLGQAVGWRWGFAVVAALALLTVALVVWLAPRDKPEQGASPLRELSALANGQVWLTLGVSAIGFGGLFCVYTYVASTLMHVTGTPPWAVPLVLAIFGMGMIAGNIVVPRFADRALMPTGAALLIASAAALALYPLAAHSLLWVSIDVFAIGFAGALGPVLQTRLMDVAGDAQALAAALNHSAFNTANALGPWLGGLAIAAGYGWTSTGWVGALLALGGLAILGLAVLADRRTA
;
A
#
# COMPACT_ATOMS: atom_id res chain seq x y z
N MET A 1 -10.28 -10.02 3.57
CA MET A 1 -10.17 -9.68 5.02
C MET A 1 -8.77 -9.24 5.39
N GLY A 2 -7.70 -10.01 5.14
CA GLY A 2 -6.34 -9.63 5.55
C GLY A 2 -5.89 -8.27 5.02
N GLY A 3 -6.12 -7.98 3.73
CA GLY A 3 -5.85 -6.64 3.18
C GLY A 3 -6.64 -5.52 3.86
N PHE A 4 -7.87 -5.81 4.31
CA PHE A 4 -8.67 -4.85 5.09
C PHE A 4 -8.07 -4.63 6.49
N ALA A 5 -7.65 -5.70 7.18
CA ALA A 5 -7.02 -5.57 8.51
C ALA A 5 -5.68 -4.80 8.43
N ILE A 6 -4.85 -5.11 7.42
CA ILE A 6 -3.56 -4.46 7.20
C ILE A 6 -3.78 -2.97 6.85
N GLY A 7 -4.63 -2.66 5.89
CA GLY A 7 -4.91 -1.28 5.50
C GLY A 7 -5.54 -0.46 6.63
N THR A 8 -6.40 -1.08 7.45
CA THR A 8 -6.96 -0.40 8.61
C THR A 8 -5.86 0.03 9.59
N THR A 9 -4.92 -0.84 9.97
CA THR A 9 -3.85 -0.44 10.90
C THR A 9 -2.86 0.53 10.28
N GLU A 10 -2.56 0.38 8.98
CA GLU A 10 -1.61 1.25 8.27
C GLU A 10 -2.10 2.70 8.26
N PHE A 11 -3.32 2.93 7.80
CA PHE A 11 -3.85 4.28 7.64
C PHE A 11 -4.51 4.84 8.90
N ALA A 12 -5.18 3.99 9.71
CA ALA A 12 -5.79 4.46 10.95
C ALA A 12 -4.78 4.94 11.98
N THR A 13 -3.56 4.36 12.00
CA THR A 13 -2.52 4.82 12.91
C THR A 13 -2.21 6.31 12.70
N MET A 14 -2.24 6.80 11.45
CA MET A 14 -2.03 8.21 11.13
C MET A 14 -3.12 9.10 11.75
N SER A 15 -4.38 8.67 11.70
CA SER A 15 -5.50 9.41 12.28
C SER A 15 -5.58 9.31 13.82
N LEU A 16 -4.93 8.30 14.41
CA LEU A 16 -4.89 8.07 15.85
C LEU A 16 -3.71 8.78 16.55
N VAL A 17 -2.79 9.42 15.81
CA VAL A 17 -1.62 10.12 16.37
C VAL A 17 -1.96 11.04 17.54
N PRO A 18 -2.96 11.96 17.47
CA PRO A 18 -3.27 12.85 18.57
C PRO A 18 -3.75 12.14 19.84
N TYR A 19 -4.29 10.93 19.71
CA TYR A 19 -4.84 10.17 20.85
C TYR A 19 -3.76 9.35 21.54
N PHE A 20 -2.91 8.64 20.80
CA PHE A 20 -1.86 7.84 21.43
C PHE A 20 -0.66 8.71 21.85
N SER A 21 -0.39 9.87 21.23
CA SER A 21 0.62 10.79 21.70
C SER A 21 0.30 11.27 23.12
N ARG A 22 -0.94 11.72 23.35
CA ARG A 22 -1.42 12.06 24.71
C ARG A 22 -1.38 10.88 25.66
N GLY A 23 -1.81 9.68 25.18
CA GLY A 23 -1.87 8.47 26.01
C GLY A 23 -0.49 7.92 26.40
N LEU A 24 0.56 8.23 25.66
CA LEU A 24 1.95 7.83 25.93
C LEU A 24 2.80 8.97 26.48
N GLY A 25 2.25 10.18 26.62
CA GLY A 25 2.97 11.35 27.15
C GLY A 25 4.09 11.87 26.24
N ILE A 26 3.89 11.80 24.91
CA ILE A 26 4.85 12.26 23.89
C ILE A 26 4.20 13.32 22.98
N ASP A 27 5.00 14.10 22.27
CA ASP A 27 4.50 15.02 21.26
C ASP A 27 4.10 14.30 19.95
N GLU A 28 3.33 14.96 19.10
CA GLU A 28 2.86 14.40 17.83
C GLU A 28 3.99 14.12 16.83
N PRO A 29 5.02 14.97 16.69
CA PRO A 29 6.18 14.65 15.87
C PRO A 29 6.88 13.36 16.29
N THR A 30 7.13 13.15 17.58
CA THR A 30 7.69 11.91 18.14
C THR A 30 6.75 10.72 17.87
N ALA A 31 5.45 10.92 18.00
CA ALA A 31 4.44 9.90 17.69
C ALA A 31 4.46 9.48 16.20
N GLY A 32 4.85 10.36 15.29
CA GLY A 32 5.06 10.06 13.88
C GLY A 32 6.07 8.94 13.62
N HIS A 33 7.06 8.77 14.49
CA HIS A 33 8.03 7.67 14.39
C HIS A 33 7.37 6.27 14.48
N VAL A 34 6.21 6.18 15.10
CA VAL A 34 5.43 4.93 15.21
C VAL A 34 4.94 4.47 13.83
N ILE A 35 4.62 5.42 12.94
CA ILE A 35 4.24 5.17 11.55
C ILE A 35 5.47 4.73 10.76
N SER A 36 6.59 5.46 10.92
CA SER A 36 7.86 5.15 10.26
C SER A 36 8.41 3.78 10.66
N ALA A 37 8.28 3.40 11.94
CA ALA A 37 8.68 2.09 12.44
C ALA A 37 7.92 0.95 11.74
N TYR A 38 6.60 1.11 11.53
CA TYR A 38 5.81 0.15 10.79
C TYR A 38 6.25 0.05 9.33
N ALA A 39 6.41 1.18 8.64
CA ALA A 39 6.87 1.22 7.26
C ALA A 39 8.25 0.57 7.09
N LEU A 40 9.19 0.84 8.01
CA LEU A 40 10.49 0.17 8.04
C LEU A 40 10.34 -1.35 8.24
N GLY A 41 9.42 -1.78 9.13
CA GLY A 41 9.08 -3.18 9.30
C GLY A 41 8.61 -3.83 7.98
N VAL A 42 7.78 -3.14 7.19
CA VAL A 42 7.33 -3.63 5.87
C VAL A 42 8.50 -3.78 4.90
N VAL A 43 9.35 -2.77 4.80
CA VAL A 43 10.51 -2.78 3.88
C VAL A 43 11.48 -3.91 4.21
N VAL A 44 11.76 -4.14 5.48
CA VAL A 44 12.68 -5.19 5.92
C VAL A 44 12.01 -6.57 5.92
N GLY A 45 10.76 -6.63 6.38
CA GLY A 45 10.05 -7.89 6.59
C GLY A 45 9.67 -8.61 5.30
N ALA A 46 9.29 -7.86 4.26
CA ALA A 46 8.85 -8.45 3.01
C ALA A 46 9.91 -9.37 2.38
N PRO A 47 11.14 -8.92 2.11
CA PRO A 47 12.17 -9.79 1.57
C PRO A 47 12.63 -10.86 2.56
N LEU A 48 12.79 -10.49 3.85
CA LEU A 48 13.26 -11.41 4.87
C LEU A 48 12.33 -12.62 5.02
N LEU A 49 11.03 -12.39 5.15
CA LEU A 49 10.05 -13.45 5.38
C LEU A 49 9.76 -14.26 4.11
N ALA A 50 9.78 -13.62 2.92
CA ALA A 50 9.64 -14.35 1.65
C ALA A 50 10.78 -15.38 1.47
N VAL A 51 12.01 -14.99 1.79
CA VAL A 51 13.19 -15.87 1.68
C VAL A 51 13.22 -16.91 2.80
N ALA A 52 13.02 -16.50 4.06
CA ALA A 52 13.08 -17.39 5.22
C ALA A 52 12.02 -18.51 5.18
N ALA A 53 10.83 -18.17 4.68
CA ALA A 53 9.72 -19.10 4.60
C ALA A 53 9.54 -19.75 3.21
N ALA A 54 10.54 -19.67 2.32
CA ALA A 54 10.48 -20.19 0.95
C ALA A 54 10.08 -21.68 0.86
N LYS A 55 10.43 -22.47 1.88
CA LYS A 55 10.09 -23.90 1.97
C LYS A 55 8.71 -24.20 2.57
N TRP A 56 7.97 -23.17 3.00
CA TRP A 56 6.67 -23.36 3.61
C TRP A 56 5.57 -23.42 2.53
N SER A 57 4.48 -24.14 2.82
CA SER A 57 3.29 -24.05 1.97
C SER A 57 2.70 -22.64 2.07
N ARG A 58 2.14 -22.14 0.96
CA ARG A 58 1.56 -20.79 0.89
C ARG A 58 0.46 -20.58 1.94
N ARG A 59 -0.38 -21.60 2.15
CA ARG A 59 -1.42 -21.58 3.19
C ARG A 59 -0.84 -21.47 4.60
N THR A 60 0.16 -22.28 4.94
CA THR A 60 0.83 -22.21 6.24
C THR A 60 1.48 -20.86 6.46
N LEU A 61 2.11 -20.31 5.41
CA LEU A 61 2.74 -19.00 5.46
C LEU A 61 1.72 -17.88 5.67
N LEU A 62 0.58 -17.88 4.97
CA LEU A 62 -0.50 -16.91 5.19
C LEU A 62 -1.03 -16.94 6.63
N ILE A 63 -1.21 -18.14 7.19
CA ILE A 63 -1.64 -18.31 8.59
C ILE A 63 -0.60 -17.72 9.56
N ALA A 64 0.67 -18.07 9.38
CA ALA A 64 1.75 -17.59 10.25
C ALA A 64 1.92 -16.06 10.18
N LEU A 65 1.87 -15.49 8.96
CA LEU A 65 1.96 -14.04 8.75
C LEU A 65 0.80 -13.29 9.42
N MET A 66 -0.43 -13.77 9.26
CA MET A 66 -1.60 -13.11 9.88
C MET A 66 -1.68 -13.36 11.38
N ALA A 67 -1.23 -14.48 11.88
CA ALA A 67 -1.12 -14.74 13.33
C ALA A 67 -0.07 -13.82 13.97
N SER A 68 1.10 -13.66 13.34
CA SER A 68 2.13 -12.70 13.81
C SER A 68 1.60 -11.27 13.76
N PHE A 69 0.90 -10.91 12.69
CA PHE A 69 0.28 -9.59 12.54
C PHE A 69 -0.74 -9.32 13.65
N ALA A 70 -1.59 -10.31 13.96
CA ALA A 70 -2.55 -10.24 15.06
C ALA A 70 -1.85 -10.05 16.42
N LEU A 71 -0.82 -10.83 16.68
CA LEU A 71 -0.04 -10.76 17.92
C LEU A 71 0.58 -9.37 18.09
N PHE A 72 1.27 -8.85 17.09
CA PHE A 72 1.98 -7.57 17.21
C PHE A 72 1.04 -6.37 17.23
N ASN A 73 -0.14 -6.43 16.61
CA ASN A 73 -1.18 -5.41 16.80
C ASN A 73 -1.83 -5.50 18.20
N ALA A 74 -2.05 -6.69 18.74
CA ALA A 74 -2.50 -6.85 20.13
C ALA A 74 -1.46 -6.29 21.13
N LEU A 75 -0.18 -6.56 20.91
CA LEU A 75 0.91 -5.99 21.72
C LEU A 75 0.99 -4.46 21.55
N SER A 76 0.73 -3.92 20.36
CA SER A 76 0.63 -2.46 20.15
C SER A 76 -0.52 -1.84 20.95
N ALA A 77 -1.67 -2.53 21.07
CA ALA A 77 -2.76 -2.11 21.92
C ALA A 77 -2.39 -2.08 23.41
N LEU A 78 -1.50 -2.96 23.83
CA LEU A 78 -1.03 -3.10 25.21
C LEU A 78 0.24 -2.30 25.50
N ALA A 79 0.81 -1.58 24.52
CA ALA A 79 2.08 -0.88 24.66
C ALA A 79 2.05 0.09 25.87
N PRO A 80 2.94 -0.12 26.88
CA PRO A 80 2.96 0.73 28.08
C PRO A 80 3.74 2.03 27.86
N THR A 81 4.70 2.04 26.91
CA THR A 81 5.54 3.20 26.64
C THR A 81 5.77 3.37 25.14
N TYR A 82 6.28 4.53 24.76
CA TYR A 82 6.67 4.86 23.40
C TYR A 82 7.65 3.84 22.77
N HIS A 83 8.68 3.41 23.50
CA HIS A 83 9.66 2.46 22.96
C HIS A 83 9.07 1.09 22.66
N TRP A 84 8.18 0.59 23.52
CA TRP A 84 7.43 -0.64 23.26
C TRP A 84 6.50 -0.48 22.06
N MET A 85 5.85 0.69 21.95
CA MET A 85 5.00 0.99 20.80
C MET A 85 5.82 0.97 19.49
N LEU A 86 7.00 1.61 19.44
CA LEU A 86 7.91 1.54 18.28
C LEU A 86 8.26 0.11 17.90
N LEU A 87 8.70 -0.69 18.89
CA LEU A 87 9.07 -2.09 18.66
C LEU A 87 7.90 -2.91 18.10
N PHE A 88 6.73 -2.81 18.73
CA PHE A 88 5.57 -3.59 18.29
C PHE A 88 5.05 -3.14 16.93
N ARG A 89 5.14 -1.87 16.60
CA ARG A 89 4.81 -1.36 15.28
C ARG A 89 5.79 -1.86 14.22
N PHE A 90 7.09 -1.81 14.48
CA PHE A 90 8.08 -2.41 13.59
C PHE A 90 7.79 -3.90 13.34
N LEU A 91 7.57 -4.67 14.41
CA LEU A 91 7.26 -6.08 14.32
C LEU A 91 5.94 -6.37 13.59
N SER A 92 4.92 -5.51 13.75
CA SER A 92 3.64 -5.65 13.03
C SER A 92 3.76 -5.31 11.54
N GLY A 93 4.75 -4.52 11.15
CA GLY A 93 5.07 -4.24 9.75
C GLY A 93 5.71 -5.42 9.02
N LEU A 94 6.51 -6.24 9.72
CA LEU A 94 7.25 -7.35 9.10
C LEU A 94 6.38 -8.27 8.22
N PRO A 95 5.21 -8.78 8.67
CA PRO A 95 4.40 -9.71 7.89
C PRO A 95 3.62 -9.07 6.73
N HIS A 96 3.46 -7.72 6.70
CA HIS A 96 2.60 -7.03 5.77
C HIS A 96 2.92 -7.33 4.30
N GLY A 97 4.13 -7.02 3.85
CA GLY A 97 4.51 -7.16 2.43
C GLY A 97 4.53 -8.61 1.98
N ALA A 98 5.07 -9.51 2.81
CA ALA A 98 5.06 -10.94 2.54
C ALA A 98 3.63 -11.50 2.45
N TYR A 99 2.70 -11.05 3.32
CA TYR A 99 1.30 -11.45 3.26
C TYR A 99 0.67 -11.10 1.92
N PHE A 100 0.79 -9.85 1.46
CA PHE A 100 0.21 -9.45 0.18
C PHE A 100 0.83 -10.18 -1.00
N GLY A 101 2.15 -10.38 -0.99
CA GLY A 101 2.83 -11.15 -2.02
C GLY A 101 2.30 -12.58 -2.12
N ILE A 102 2.24 -13.29 -1.01
CA ILE A 102 1.73 -14.67 -0.96
C ILE A 102 0.22 -14.73 -1.25
N ALA A 103 -0.57 -13.79 -0.73
CA ALA A 103 -2.01 -13.73 -1.01
C ALA A 103 -2.29 -13.48 -2.50
N ALA A 104 -1.50 -12.63 -3.17
CA ALA A 104 -1.57 -12.42 -4.60
C ALA A 104 -1.24 -13.69 -5.40
N LEU A 105 -0.17 -14.41 -5.01
CA LEU A 105 0.19 -15.69 -5.64
C LEU A 105 -0.90 -16.75 -5.46
N VAL A 106 -1.46 -16.89 -4.26
CA VAL A 106 -2.57 -17.82 -4.00
C VAL A 106 -3.79 -17.43 -4.84
N ALA A 107 -4.19 -16.16 -4.84
CA ALA A 107 -5.33 -15.70 -5.62
C ALA A 107 -5.14 -15.93 -7.12
N ALA A 108 -3.95 -15.63 -7.65
CA ALA A 108 -3.60 -15.86 -9.06
C ALA A 108 -3.58 -17.34 -9.44
N SER A 109 -3.21 -18.23 -8.52
CA SER A 109 -3.20 -19.69 -8.77
C SER A 109 -4.60 -20.32 -8.82
N LEU A 110 -5.62 -19.64 -8.33
CA LEU A 110 -7.00 -20.13 -8.30
C LEU A 110 -7.83 -19.73 -9.54
N VAL A 111 -7.24 -19.00 -10.48
CA VAL A 111 -7.91 -18.49 -11.67
C VAL A 111 -7.10 -18.78 -12.95
N PRO A 112 -7.75 -18.80 -14.14
CA PRO A 112 -7.04 -18.88 -15.42
C PRO A 112 -6.05 -17.73 -15.59
N THR A 113 -5.01 -17.93 -16.41
CA THR A 113 -3.92 -16.95 -16.65
C THR A 113 -4.44 -15.57 -17.06
N GLY A 114 -5.49 -15.51 -17.91
CA GLY A 114 -6.12 -14.27 -18.36
C GLY A 114 -7.00 -13.56 -17.30
N GLN A 115 -6.98 -13.99 -16.02
CA GLN A 115 -7.73 -13.37 -14.92
C GLN A 115 -6.84 -13.08 -13.70
N ARG A 116 -5.54 -13.22 -13.83
CA ARG A 116 -4.58 -13.06 -12.72
C ARG A 116 -4.63 -11.66 -12.12
N SER A 117 -4.63 -10.61 -12.94
CA SER A 117 -4.70 -9.23 -12.46
C SER A 117 -6.01 -8.95 -11.73
N GLN A 118 -7.13 -9.54 -12.17
CA GLN A 118 -8.41 -9.44 -11.45
C GLN A 118 -8.36 -10.11 -10.08
N ALA A 119 -7.73 -11.28 -9.97
CA ALA A 119 -7.56 -11.97 -8.70
C ALA A 119 -6.69 -11.17 -7.73
N VAL A 120 -5.58 -10.61 -8.21
CA VAL A 120 -4.71 -9.71 -7.43
C VAL A 120 -5.47 -8.44 -7.03
N GLY A 121 -6.22 -7.83 -7.94
CA GLY A 121 -7.07 -6.66 -7.66
C GLY A 121 -8.07 -6.91 -6.53
N ARG A 122 -8.68 -8.11 -6.47
CA ARG A 122 -9.58 -8.50 -5.37
C ARG A 122 -8.85 -8.60 -4.01
N VAL A 123 -7.58 -9.02 -4.00
CA VAL A 123 -6.76 -8.99 -2.77
C VAL A 123 -6.52 -7.56 -2.33
N MET A 124 -6.12 -6.68 -3.27
CA MET A 124 -5.84 -5.26 -3.00
C MET A 124 -7.11 -4.46 -2.66
N LEU A 125 -8.30 -4.92 -3.10
CA LEU A 125 -9.57 -4.27 -2.79
C LEU A 125 -9.80 -4.16 -1.27
N GLY A 126 -9.29 -5.12 -0.47
CA GLY A 126 -9.34 -5.04 0.99
C GLY A 126 -8.65 -3.78 1.54
N LEU A 127 -7.50 -3.41 0.98
CA LEU A 127 -6.78 -2.19 1.33
C LEU A 127 -7.60 -0.93 0.97
N ALA A 128 -8.17 -0.89 -0.23
CA ALA A 128 -9.00 0.24 -0.66
C ALA A 128 -10.28 0.39 0.18
N VAL A 129 -10.93 -0.71 0.54
CA VAL A 129 -12.12 -0.69 1.42
C VAL A 129 -11.75 -0.22 2.83
N SER A 130 -10.54 -0.51 3.32
CA SER A 130 -10.12 -0.06 4.64
C SER A 130 -9.99 1.47 4.73
N THR A 131 -9.64 2.16 3.65
CA THR A 131 -9.56 3.63 3.67
C THR A 131 -10.94 4.29 3.81
N VAL A 132 -12.00 3.63 3.30
CA VAL A 132 -13.37 4.15 3.35
C VAL A 132 -14.10 3.75 4.63
N LEU A 133 -13.89 2.55 5.14
CA LEU A 133 -14.62 1.99 6.28
C LEU A 133 -13.74 1.79 7.52
N GLY A 134 -12.57 1.20 7.34
CA GLY A 134 -11.69 0.80 8.45
C GLY A 134 -11.10 1.98 9.18
N VAL A 135 -10.60 2.98 8.44
CA VAL A 135 -9.97 4.18 9.03
C VAL A 135 -10.97 5.04 9.78
N PRO A 136 -12.14 5.41 9.21
CA PRO A 136 -13.15 6.16 9.98
C PRO A 136 -13.64 5.40 11.20
N ALA A 137 -13.88 4.08 11.09
CA ALA A 137 -14.31 3.25 12.22
C ALA A 137 -13.26 3.19 13.33
N ALA A 138 -11.98 3.00 12.98
CA ALA A 138 -10.90 2.99 13.96
C ALA A 138 -10.69 4.37 14.62
N ASN A 139 -10.83 5.45 13.86
CA ASN A 139 -10.75 6.82 14.39
C ASN A 139 -11.90 7.08 15.37
N TRP A 140 -13.15 6.78 14.97
CA TRP A 140 -14.31 6.91 15.87
C TRP A 140 -14.12 6.10 17.16
N LEU A 141 -13.66 4.86 17.05
CA LEU A 141 -13.40 4.00 18.20
C LEU A 141 -12.29 4.59 19.10
N GLY A 142 -11.24 5.14 18.48
CA GLY A 142 -10.15 5.81 19.19
C GLY A 142 -10.62 7.03 19.98
N GLN A 143 -11.60 7.76 19.47
CA GLN A 143 -12.21 8.91 20.14
C GLN A 143 -13.16 8.47 21.27
N ALA A 144 -14.04 7.50 21.02
CA ALA A 144 -15.12 7.11 21.92
C ALA A 144 -14.64 6.24 23.10
N VAL A 145 -13.71 5.32 22.85
CA VAL A 145 -13.30 4.27 23.81
C VAL A 145 -11.80 4.31 24.12
N GLY A 146 -11.01 4.87 23.22
CA GLY A 146 -9.57 5.01 23.36
C GLY A 146 -8.78 4.34 22.24
N TRP A 147 -7.62 4.90 21.90
CA TRP A 147 -6.78 4.52 20.76
C TRP A 147 -6.34 3.04 20.77
N ARG A 148 -6.20 2.44 21.94
CA ARG A 148 -5.82 1.03 22.12
C ARG A 148 -6.81 0.08 21.46
N TRP A 149 -8.08 0.41 21.47
CA TRP A 149 -9.13 -0.39 20.83
C TRP A 149 -9.03 -0.42 19.32
N GLY A 150 -8.48 0.62 18.70
CA GLY A 150 -8.18 0.60 17.25
C GLY A 150 -7.24 -0.56 16.89
N PHE A 151 -6.16 -0.75 17.63
CA PHE A 151 -5.23 -1.86 17.43
C PHE A 151 -5.80 -3.22 17.83
N ALA A 152 -6.61 -3.27 18.90
CA ALA A 152 -7.26 -4.51 19.34
C ALA A 152 -8.26 -5.03 18.28
N VAL A 153 -9.05 -4.14 17.66
CA VAL A 153 -9.96 -4.51 16.57
C VAL A 153 -9.17 -5.03 15.36
N VAL A 154 -8.07 -4.39 15.00
CA VAL A 154 -7.19 -4.90 13.93
C VAL A 154 -6.65 -6.29 14.26
N ALA A 155 -6.23 -6.54 15.50
CA ALA A 155 -5.80 -7.87 15.92
C ALA A 155 -6.92 -8.91 15.79
N ALA A 156 -8.16 -8.56 16.16
CA ALA A 156 -9.33 -9.43 16.00
C ALA A 156 -9.64 -9.71 14.51
N LEU A 157 -9.56 -8.70 13.63
CA LEU A 157 -9.72 -8.87 12.18
C LEU A 157 -8.63 -9.76 11.57
N ALA A 158 -7.41 -9.65 12.07
CA ALA A 158 -6.32 -10.52 11.66
C ALA A 158 -6.54 -11.98 12.10
N LEU A 159 -7.01 -12.23 13.34
CA LEU A 159 -7.40 -13.57 13.80
C LEU A 159 -8.59 -14.13 13.00
N LEU A 160 -9.57 -13.29 12.67
CA LEU A 160 -10.66 -13.69 11.77
C LEU A 160 -10.10 -14.10 10.39
N THR A 161 -9.10 -13.36 9.88
CA THR A 161 -8.43 -13.72 8.62
C THR A 161 -7.71 -15.08 8.75
N VAL A 162 -7.03 -15.35 9.86
CA VAL A 162 -6.45 -16.66 10.14
C VAL A 162 -7.51 -17.76 10.09
N ALA A 163 -8.63 -17.57 10.78
CA ALA A 163 -9.73 -18.52 10.78
C ALA A 163 -10.28 -18.78 9.36
N LEU A 164 -10.50 -17.71 8.56
CA LEU A 164 -10.96 -17.82 7.19
C LEU A 164 -9.94 -18.54 6.29
N VAL A 165 -8.64 -18.28 6.43
CA VAL A 165 -7.60 -18.97 5.67
C VAL A 165 -7.55 -20.45 6.05
N VAL A 166 -7.67 -20.77 7.34
CA VAL A 166 -7.72 -22.17 7.82
C VAL A 166 -8.92 -22.91 7.23
N TRP A 167 -10.05 -22.24 7.12
CA TRP A 167 -11.31 -22.85 6.67
C TRP A 167 -11.44 -22.90 5.15
N LEU A 168 -11.09 -21.82 4.44
CA LEU A 168 -11.40 -21.64 3.02
C LEU A 168 -10.21 -21.88 2.07
N ALA A 169 -8.96 -21.63 2.55
CA ALA A 169 -7.81 -21.75 1.66
C ALA A 169 -7.48 -23.22 1.37
N PRO A 170 -7.23 -23.57 0.10
CA PRO A 170 -6.84 -24.91 -0.29
C PRO A 170 -5.61 -25.38 0.49
N ARG A 171 -5.58 -26.66 0.83
CA ARG A 171 -4.37 -27.29 1.38
C ARG A 171 -3.38 -27.48 0.24
N ASP A 172 -2.23 -26.87 0.36
CA ASP A 172 -1.13 -26.96 -0.59
C ASP A 172 0.09 -27.63 0.05
N LYS A 173 0.96 -28.15 -0.80
CA LYS A 173 2.27 -28.63 -0.40
C LYS A 173 3.31 -27.56 -0.72
N PRO A 174 4.46 -27.55 -0.02
CA PRO A 174 5.60 -26.74 -0.43
C PRO A 174 5.92 -26.99 -1.90
N GLU A 175 6.29 -25.94 -2.62
CA GLU A 175 6.69 -26.06 -4.02
C GLU A 175 7.96 -26.90 -4.13
N GLN A 176 7.99 -27.87 -5.06
CA GLN A 176 9.17 -28.71 -5.27
C GLN A 176 10.34 -27.85 -5.76
N GLY A 177 11.50 -28.00 -5.13
CA GLY A 177 12.68 -27.20 -5.45
C GLY A 177 12.67 -25.78 -4.85
N ALA A 178 11.66 -25.40 -4.07
CA ALA A 178 11.64 -24.13 -3.37
C ALA A 178 12.83 -24.03 -2.40
N SER A 179 13.58 -22.95 -2.49
CA SER A 179 14.72 -22.68 -1.62
C SER A 179 14.96 -21.18 -1.46
N PRO A 180 15.58 -20.75 -0.35
CA PRO A 180 15.98 -19.35 -0.17
C PRO A 180 16.83 -18.79 -1.32
N LEU A 181 17.76 -19.59 -1.86
CA LEU A 181 18.62 -19.19 -2.97
C LEU A 181 17.83 -18.98 -4.27
N ARG A 182 16.82 -19.80 -4.52
CA ARG A 182 15.92 -19.64 -5.67
C ARG A 182 15.13 -18.34 -5.57
N GLU A 183 14.58 -18.01 -4.40
CA GLU A 183 13.89 -16.73 -4.19
C GLU A 183 14.84 -15.53 -4.39
N LEU A 184 16.07 -15.61 -3.88
CA LEU A 184 17.08 -14.55 -4.06
C LEU A 184 17.44 -14.30 -5.53
N SER A 185 17.19 -15.25 -6.44
CA SER A 185 17.43 -15.05 -7.88
C SER A 185 16.58 -13.91 -8.48
N ALA A 186 15.44 -13.56 -7.87
CA ALA A 186 14.67 -12.37 -8.27
C ALA A 186 15.52 -11.09 -8.25
N LEU A 187 16.47 -10.97 -7.32
CA LEU A 187 17.34 -9.81 -7.19
C LEU A 187 18.37 -9.70 -8.30
N ALA A 188 18.66 -10.78 -9.02
CA ALA A 188 19.53 -10.77 -10.19
C ALA A 188 18.80 -10.36 -11.48
N ASN A 189 17.46 -10.28 -11.45
CA ASN A 189 16.66 -9.96 -12.64
C ASN A 189 16.43 -8.46 -12.78
N GLY A 190 16.98 -7.85 -13.85
CA GLY A 190 16.82 -6.42 -14.14
C GLY A 190 15.36 -5.98 -14.32
N GLN A 191 14.48 -6.84 -14.87
CA GLN A 191 13.06 -6.54 -15.03
C GLN A 191 12.33 -6.42 -13.70
N VAL A 192 12.74 -7.19 -12.68
CA VAL A 192 12.25 -7.06 -11.32
C VAL A 192 12.59 -5.67 -10.78
N TRP A 193 13.86 -5.23 -10.89
CA TRP A 193 14.27 -3.91 -10.41
C TRP A 193 13.60 -2.75 -11.15
N LEU A 194 13.43 -2.86 -12.47
CA LEU A 194 12.70 -1.85 -13.25
C LEU A 194 11.25 -1.76 -12.81
N THR A 195 10.57 -2.89 -12.58
CA THR A 195 9.18 -2.91 -12.10
C THR A 195 9.07 -2.36 -10.68
N LEU A 196 9.99 -2.71 -9.78
CA LEU A 196 10.07 -2.13 -8.42
C LEU A 196 10.36 -0.63 -8.48
N GLY A 197 11.18 -0.16 -9.42
CA GLY A 197 11.44 1.25 -9.67
C GLY A 197 10.18 2.01 -10.09
N VAL A 198 9.36 1.42 -10.96
CA VAL A 198 8.03 1.98 -11.30
C VAL A 198 7.16 2.09 -10.05
N SER A 199 7.15 1.06 -9.19
CA SER A 199 6.37 1.06 -7.93
C SER A 199 6.87 2.14 -6.97
N ALA A 200 8.19 2.23 -6.74
CA ALA A 200 8.79 3.14 -5.75
C ALA A 200 8.70 4.62 -6.16
N ILE A 201 8.77 4.92 -7.46
CA ILE A 201 8.77 6.29 -7.98
C ILE A 201 7.39 6.67 -8.50
N GLY A 202 6.80 5.86 -9.40
CA GLY A 202 5.53 6.18 -10.06
C GLY A 202 4.34 6.27 -9.11
N PHE A 203 4.36 5.53 -8.00
CA PHE A 203 3.33 5.60 -6.97
C PHE A 203 3.52 6.76 -5.99
N GLY A 204 4.71 7.36 -5.93
CA GLY A 204 5.04 8.44 -5.00
C GLY A 204 4.13 9.66 -5.14
N GLY A 205 3.66 9.94 -6.36
CA GLY A 205 2.76 11.06 -6.63
C GLY A 205 1.43 10.97 -5.90
N LEU A 206 0.82 9.79 -5.87
CA LEU A 206 -0.41 9.53 -5.13
C LEU A 206 -0.24 9.84 -3.64
N PHE A 207 0.85 9.33 -3.03
CA PHE A 207 1.13 9.56 -1.61
C PHE A 207 1.50 11.01 -1.31
N CYS A 208 2.17 11.70 -2.25
CA CYS A 208 2.49 13.11 -2.14
C CYS A 208 1.22 13.96 -1.94
N VAL A 209 0.22 13.78 -2.80
CA VAL A 209 -1.06 14.52 -2.69
C VAL A 209 -1.87 14.02 -1.50
N TYR A 210 -2.01 12.70 -1.31
CA TYR A 210 -2.83 12.13 -0.23
C TYR A 210 -2.42 12.64 1.15
N THR A 211 -1.12 12.76 1.40
CA THR A 211 -0.60 13.23 2.70
C THR A 211 -0.99 14.66 3.00
N TYR A 212 -1.01 15.53 2.00
CA TYR A 212 -1.24 16.96 2.19
C TYR A 212 -2.62 17.45 1.72
N VAL A 213 -3.49 16.55 1.23
CA VAL A 213 -4.82 16.93 0.72
C VAL A 213 -5.66 17.60 1.80
N ALA A 214 -5.61 17.16 3.05
CA ALA A 214 -6.34 17.79 4.14
C ALA A 214 -5.91 19.25 4.35
N SER A 215 -4.60 19.51 4.34
CA SER A 215 -4.04 20.86 4.44
C SER A 215 -4.41 21.73 3.23
N THR A 216 -4.37 21.15 2.01
CA THR A 216 -4.81 21.86 0.80
C THR A 216 -6.29 22.22 0.90
N LEU A 217 -7.16 21.31 1.33
CA LEU A 217 -8.59 21.57 1.50
C LEU A 217 -8.87 22.69 2.50
N MET A 218 -8.16 22.72 3.62
CA MET A 218 -8.35 23.74 4.65
C MET A 218 -7.78 25.11 4.26
N HIS A 219 -6.58 25.13 3.66
CA HIS A 219 -5.85 26.40 3.45
C HIS A 219 -6.00 26.99 2.04
N VAL A 220 -6.33 26.17 1.03
CA VAL A 220 -6.48 26.62 -0.36
C VAL A 220 -7.94 26.61 -0.80
N THR A 221 -8.63 25.47 -0.60
CA THR A 221 -10.04 25.33 -0.98
C THR A 221 -10.98 26.09 -0.02
N GLY A 222 -10.53 26.35 1.23
CA GLY A 222 -11.37 26.96 2.27
C GLY A 222 -12.47 26.02 2.78
N THR A 223 -12.26 24.71 2.69
CA THR A 223 -13.24 23.69 3.04
C THR A 223 -13.40 23.60 4.56
N PRO A 224 -14.62 23.53 5.09
CA PRO A 224 -14.82 23.32 6.52
C PRO A 224 -14.29 21.95 6.95
N PRO A 225 -13.76 21.82 8.20
CA PRO A 225 -13.07 20.59 8.65
C PRO A 225 -13.91 19.31 8.54
N TRP A 226 -15.24 19.41 8.66
CA TRP A 226 -16.14 18.26 8.54
C TRP A 226 -16.20 17.64 7.12
N ALA A 227 -15.86 18.41 6.08
CA ALA A 227 -15.89 17.93 4.70
C ALA A 227 -14.58 17.20 4.30
N VAL A 228 -13.49 17.40 5.02
CA VAL A 228 -12.22 16.73 4.74
C VAL A 228 -12.35 15.21 4.72
N PRO A 229 -12.98 14.54 5.72
CA PRO A 229 -13.18 13.09 5.68
C PRO A 229 -13.99 12.61 4.48
N LEU A 230 -14.93 13.42 3.96
CA LEU A 230 -15.71 13.08 2.76
C LEU A 230 -14.82 13.04 1.51
N VAL A 231 -13.92 14.01 1.34
CA VAL A 231 -12.99 14.03 0.21
C VAL A 231 -12.01 12.85 0.30
N LEU A 232 -11.52 12.51 1.49
CA LEU A 232 -10.70 11.33 1.70
C LEU A 232 -11.47 10.02 1.39
N ALA A 233 -12.76 9.97 1.71
CA ALA A 233 -13.61 8.85 1.33
C ALA A 233 -13.80 8.76 -0.20
N ILE A 234 -13.91 9.89 -0.90
CA ILE A 234 -13.97 9.95 -2.37
C ILE A 234 -12.68 9.40 -2.98
N PHE A 235 -11.51 9.73 -2.43
CA PHE A 235 -10.24 9.09 -2.83
C PHE A 235 -10.30 7.58 -2.68
N GLY A 236 -10.75 7.08 -1.52
CA GLY A 236 -10.93 5.65 -1.27
C GLY A 236 -11.91 5.00 -2.25
N MET A 237 -13.01 5.67 -2.61
CA MET A 237 -13.94 5.20 -3.65
C MET A 237 -13.26 5.12 -5.02
N GLY A 238 -12.40 6.07 -5.36
CA GLY A 238 -11.54 6.01 -6.55
C GLY A 238 -10.67 4.76 -6.54
N MET A 239 -9.98 4.47 -5.44
CA MET A 239 -9.19 3.25 -5.28
C MET A 239 -10.02 1.98 -5.45
N ILE A 240 -11.22 1.92 -4.88
CA ILE A 240 -12.13 0.77 -5.03
C ILE A 240 -12.52 0.60 -6.51
N ALA A 241 -12.97 1.67 -7.16
CA ALA A 241 -13.37 1.65 -8.56
C ALA A 241 -12.20 1.22 -9.46
N GLY A 242 -11.02 1.77 -9.25
CA GLY A 242 -9.80 1.40 -9.97
C GLY A 242 -9.47 -0.09 -9.83
N ASN A 243 -9.45 -0.62 -8.60
CA ASN A 243 -9.14 -2.02 -8.33
C ASN A 243 -10.19 -3.00 -8.89
N ILE A 244 -11.41 -2.54 -9.18
CA ILE A 244 -12.45 -3.35 -9.85
C ILE A 244 -12.32 -3.27 -11.37
N VAL A 245 -12.10 -2.09 -11.91
CA VAL A 245 -12.18 -1.82 -13.36
C VAL A 245 -10.87 -2.16 -14.07
N VAL A 246 -9.76 -1.61 -13.58
CA VAL A 246 -8.46 -1.65 -14.27
C VAL A 246 -7.91 -3.06 -14.50
N PRO A 247 -8.01 -4.01 -13.54
CA PRO A 247 -7.45 -5.35 -13.74
C PRO A 247 -8.01 -6.11 -14.95
N ARG A 248 -9.25 -5.78 -15.39
CA ARG A 248 -9.83 -6.37 -16.60
C ARG A 248 -9.10 -5.97 -17.87
N PHE A 249 -8.59 -4.75 -17.92
CA PHE A 249 -7.75 -4.25 -19.02
C PHE A 249 -6.33 -4.79 -18.89
N ALA A 250 -5.80 -4.85 -17.68
CA ALA A 250 -4.48 -5.39 -17.38
C ALA A 250 -4.35 -6.86 -17.77
N ASP A 251 -5.39 -7.69 -17.58
CA ASP A 251 -5.42 -9.09 -18.01
C ASP A 251 -5.33 -9.25 -19.54
N ARG A 252 -5.70 -8.21 -20.32
CA ARG A 252 -5.59 -8.21 -21.78
C ARG A 252 -4.29 -7.61 -22.29
N ALA A 253 -3.82 -6.54 -21.62
CA ALA A 253 -2.68 -5.75 -22.06
C ALA A 253 -1.99 -5.08 -20.84
N LEU A 254 -1.16 -5.85 -20.12
CA LEU A 254 -0.60 -5.47 -18.83
C LEU A 254 0.22 -4.17 -18.90
N MET A 255 1.26 -4.14 -19.75
CA MET A 255 2.17 -2.99 -19.87
C MET A 255 1.49 -1.73 -20.43
N PRO A 256 0.66 -1.81 -21.49
CA PRO A 256 -0.14 -0.66 -21.95
C PRO A 256 -1.08 -0.11 -20.89
N THR A 257 -1.72 -0.98 -20.09
CA THR A 257 -2.59 -0.54 -18.98
C THR A 257 -1.79 0.19 -17.90
N GLY A 258 -0.60 -0.32 -17.54
CA GLY A 258 0.30 0.36 -16.61
C GLY A 258 0.73 1.75 -17.12
N ALA A 259 1.09 1.85 -18.40
CA ALA A 259 1.44 3.13 -19.03
C ALA A 259 0.26 4.12 -19.02
N ALA A 260 -0.94 3.67 -19.41
CA ALA A 260 -2.14 4.50 -19.41
C ALA A 260 -2.48 5.03 -18.01
N LEU A 261 -2.32 4.20 -16.96
CA LEU A 261 -2.53 4.61 -15.57
C LEU A 261 -1.50 5.65 -15.12
N LEU A 262 -0.22 5.49 -15.47
CA LEU A 262 0.82 6.47 -15.12
C LEU A 262 0.59 7.80 -15.84
N ILE A 263 0.16 7.78 -17.10
CA ILE A 263 -0.22 8.99 -17.85
C ILE A 263 -1.45 9.65 -17.21
N ALA A 264 -2.49 8.89 -16.90
CA ALA A 264 -3.70 9.40 -16.25
C ALA A 264 -3.39 9.97 -14.86
N SER A 265 -2.54 9.28 -14.08
CA SER A 265 -2.06 9.75 -12.78
C SER A 265 -1.28 11.06 -12.91
N ALA A 266 -0.32 11.14 -13.86
CA ALA A 266 0.44 12.35 -14.11
C ALA A 266 -0.48 13.54 -14.51
N ALA A 267 -1.49 13.29 -15.35
CA ALA A 267 -2.46 14.31 -15.77
C ALA A 267 -3.32 14.80 -14.59
N ALA A 268 -3.89 13.89 -13.78
CA ALA A 268 -4.66 14.24 -12.60
C ALA A 268 -3.79 15.04 -11.62
N LEU A 269 -2.59 14.54 -11.27
CA LEU A 269 -1.66 15.23 -10.38
C LEU A 269 -1.24 16.61 -10.90
N ALA A 270 -1.06 16.79 -12.23
CA ALA A 270 -0.76 18.08 -12.83
C ALA A 270 -1.94 19.05 -12.78
N LEU A 271 -3.18 18.55 -12.81
CA LEU A 271 -4.40 19.34 -12.70
C LEU A 271 -4.77 19.70 -11.25
N TYR A 272 -4.22 18.96 -10.27
CA TYR A 272 -4.51 19.14 -8.85
C TYR A 272 -4.39 20.60 -8.36
N PRO A 273 -3.36 21.40 -8.73
CA PRO A 273 -3.29 22.81 -8.32
C PRO A 273 -4.46 23.66 -8.80
N LEU A 274 -4.98 23.38 -9.99
CA LEU A 274 -6.15 24.07 -10.53
C LEU A 274 -7.44 23.59 -9.86
N ALA A 275 -7.56 22.28 -9.68
CA ALA A 275 -8.71 21.66 -9.04
C ALA A 275 -8.86 22.08 -7.57
N ALA A 276 -7.76 22.33 -6.87
CA ALA A 276 -7.70 22.68 -5.46
C ALA A 276 -8.48 23.94 -5.08
N HIS A 277 -8.80 24.81 -6.03
CA HIS A 277 -9.58 26.06 -5.79
C HIS A 277 -11.11 25.84 -5.72
N SER A 278 -11.60 24.61 -5.95
CA SER A 278 -13.02 24.28 -5.88
C SER A 278 -13.23 22.91 -5.23
N LEU A 279 -14.13 22.84 -4.26
CA LEU A 279 -14.45 21.59 -3.57
C LEU A 279 -14.93 20.49 -4.53
N LEU A 280 -15.73 20.88 -5.56
CA LEU A 280 -16.20 19.94 -6.58
C LEU A 280 -15.04 19.38 -7.41
N TRP A 281 -14.22 20.27 -7.96
CA TRP A 281 -13.13 19.87 -8.85
C TRP A 281 -12.04 19.09 -8.12
N VAL A 282 -11.65 19.50 -6.89
CA VAL A 282 -10.68 18.74 -6.10
C VAL A 282 -11.22 17.37 -5.71
N SER A 283 -12.53 17.24 -5.48
CA SER A 283 -13.14 15.93 -5.18
C SER A 283 -13.10 14.99 -6.40
N ILE A 284 -13.38 15.51 -7.59
CA ILE A 284 -13.28 14.73 -8.84
C ILE A 284 -11.84 14.33 -9.11
N ASP A 285 -10.91 15.25 -8.95
CA ASP A 285 -9.48 15.01 -9.19
C ASP A 285 -8.89 14.01 -8.19
N VAL A 286 -9.21 14.14 -6.91
CA VAL A 286 -8.81 13.21 -5.86
C VAL A 286 -9.38 11.81 -6.10
N PHE A 287 -10.61 11.69 -6.63
CA PHE A 287 -11.14 10.40 -7.09
C PHE A 287 -10.27 9.81 -8.22
N ALA A 288 -9.90 10.64 -9.21
CA ALA A 288 -9.06 10.18 -10.32
C ALA A 288 -7.65 9.75 -9.85
N ILE A 289 -7.05 10.49 -8.92
CA ILE A 289 -5.77 10.13 -8.29
C ILE A 289 -5.92 8.79 -7.54
N GLY A 290 -7.00 8.61 -6.77
CA GLY A 290 -7.30 7.36 -6.10
C GLY A 290 -7.49 6.19 -7.08
N PHE A 291 -8.21 6.42 -8.18
CA PHE A 291 -8.43 5.42 -9.24
C PHE A 291 -7.10 4.91 -9.84
N ALA A 292 -6.13 5.80 -10.02
CA ALA A 292 -4.79 5.45 -10.50
C ALA A 292 -4.02 4.54 -9.52
N GLY A 293 -4.46 4.45 -8.26
CA GLY A 293 -3.97 3.46 -7.28
C GLY A 293 -4.09 2.00 -7.73
N ALA A 294 -4.94 1.72 -8.72
CA ALA A 294 -5.01 0.42 -9.39
C ALA A 294 -3.74 0.04 -10.19
N LEU A 295 -2.75 0.89 -10.28
CA LEU A 295 -1.41 0.55 -10.72
C LEU A 295 -0.80 -0.58 -9.86
N GLY A 296 -1.20 -0.69 -8.59
CA GLY A 296 -0.74 -1.72 -7.66
C GLY A 296 -0.90 -3.15 -8.16
N PRO A 297 -2.12 -3.63 -8.47
CA PRO A 297 -2.35 -4.95 -9.04
C PRO A 297 -1.61 -5.19 -10.37
N VAL A 298 -1.47 -4.15 -11.20
CA VAL A 298 -0.76 -4.24 -12.50
C VAL A 298 0.72 -4.55 -12.27
N LEU A 299 1.39 -3.79 -11.41
CA LEU A 299 2.80 -3.99 -11.09
C LEU A 299 3.03 -5.29 -10.31
N GLN A 300 2.11 -5.66 -9.43
CA GLN A 300 2.13 -6.94 -8.72
C GLN A 300 2.08 -8.12 -9.69
N THR A 301 1.19 -8.07 -10.69
CA THR A 301 1.09 -9.11 -11.73
C THR A 301 2.36 -9.14 -12.57
N ARG A 302 2.87 -7.97 -12.99
CA ARG A 302 4.12 -7.88 -13.74
C ARG A 302 5.30 -8.50 -12.99
N LEU A 303 5.43 -8.23 -11.70
CA LEU A 303 6.50 -8.82 -10.89
C LEU A 303 6.42 -10.34 -10.83
N MET A 304 5.22 -10.90 -10.70
CA MET A 304 5.04 -12.35 -10.74
C MET A 304 5.40 -12.94 -12.12
N ASP A 305 5.12 -12.22 -13.21
CA ASP A 305 5.41 -12.69 -14.57
C ASP A 305 6.92 -12.66 -14.89
N VAL A 306 7.64 -11.63 -14.42
CA VAL A 306 9.09 -11.48 -14.74
C VAL A 306 10.02 -12.19 -13.75
N ALA A 307 9.53 -12.59 -12.59
CA ALA A 307 10.35 -13.20 -11.54
C ALA A 307 10.71 -14.67 -11.81
N GLY A 308 10.17 -15.29 -12.88
CA GLY A 308 10.38 -16.70 -13.15
C GLY A 308 9.97 -17.57 -11.95
N ASP A 309 10.92 -18.28 -11.40
CA ASP A 309 10.70 -19.18 -10.25
C ASP A 309 10.73 -18.48 -8.87
N ALA A 310 11.15 -17.21 -8.81
CA ALA A 310 11.32 -16.44 -7.57
C ALA A 310 10.14 -15.48 -7.31
N GLN A 311 8.92 -15.97 -7.53
CA GLN A 311 7.71 -15.14 -7.49
C GLN A 311 7.37 -14.61 -6.10
N ALA A 312 7.68 -15.37 -5.03
CA ALA A 312 7.31 -14.99 -3.69
C ALA A 312 8.09 -13.75 -3.21
N LEU A 313 9.40 -13.72 -3.44
CA LEU A 313 10.22 -12.56 -3.10
C LEU A 313 9.84 -11.34 -3.96
N ALA A 314 9.72 -11.50 -5.28
CA ALA A 314 9.36 -10.41 -6.18
C ALA A 314 8.00 -9.79 -5.81
N ALA A 315 7.00 -10.64 -5.53
CA ALA A 315 5.68 -10.19 -5.10
C ALA A 315 5.70 -9.46 -3.74
N ALA A 316 6.50 -9.94 -2.79
CA ALA A 316 6.65 -9.29 -1.49
C ALA A 316 7.39 -7.94 -1.59
N LEU A 317 8.43 -7.85 -2.42
CA LEU A 317 9.20 -6.63 -2.66
C LEU A 317 8.35 -5.49 -3.24
N ASN A 318 7.24 -5.78 -3.94
CA ASN A 318 6.33 -4.75 -4.41
C ASN A 318 5.80 -3.87 -3.26
N HIS A 319 5.49 -4.47 -2.12
CA HIS A 319 5.05 -3.73 -0.95
C HIS A 319 6.18 -2.95 -0.27
N SER A 320 7.43 -3.44 -0.33
CA SER A 320 8.60 -2.64 0.06
C SER A 320 8.73 -1.40 -0.84
N ALA A 321 8.57 -1.55 -2.15
CA ALA A 321 8.61 -0.45 -3.11
C ALA A 321 7.47 0.56 -2.88
N PHE A 322 6.25 0.10 -2.59
CA PHE A 322 5.13 0.98 -2.23
C PHE A 322 5.39 1.76 -0.94
N ASN A 323 5.97 1.13 0.08
CA ASN A 323 6.34 1.84 1.30
C ASN A 323 7.50 2.83 1.07
N THR A 324 8.39 2.55 0.12
CA THR A 324 9.38 3.54 -0.35
C THR A 324 8.68 4.72 -1.03
N ALA A 325 7.68 4.49 -1.88
CA ALA A 325 6.88 5.55 -2.50
C ALA A 325 6.10 6.37 -1.47
N ASN A 326 5.55 5.70 -0.43
CA ASN A 326 4.85 6.32 0.69
C ASN A 326 5.76 7.20 1.56
N ALA A 327 7.06 6.95 1.58
CA ALA A 327 8.04 7.82 2.24
C ALA A 327 8.53 8.93 1.29
N LEU A 328 8.86 8.59 0.06
CA LEU A 328 9.46 9.50 -0.93
C LEU A 328 8.50 10.63 -1.35
N GLY A 329 7.24 10.29 -1.64
CA GLY A 329 6.23 11.25 -2.10
C GLY A 329 6.01 12.38 -1.09
N PRO A 330 5.59 12.09 0.15
CA PRO A 330 5.42 13.10 1.19
C PRO A 330 6.69 13.89 1.50
N TRP A 331 7.86 13.24 1.50
CA TRP A 331 9.13 13.91 1.74
C TRP A 331 9.42 14.98 0.68
N LEU A 332 9.32 14.62 -0.60
CA LEU A 332 9.53 15.56 -1.71
C LEU A 332 8.46 16.66 -1.74
N GLY A 333 7.19 16.31 -1.49
CA GLY A 333 6.10 17.29 -1.36
C GLY A 333 6.32 18.25 -0.21
N GLY A 334 6.77 17.73 0.94
CA GLY A 334 7.14 18.54 2.11
C GLY A 334 8.28 19.51 1.83
N LEU A 335 9.32 19.09 1.10
CA LEU A 335 10.39 19.97 0.66
C LEU A 335 9.88 21.11 -0.24
N ALA A 336 8.98 20.82 -1.18
CA ALA A 336 8.41 21.85 -2.04
C ALA A 336 7.56 22.86 -1.25
N ILE A 337 6.76 22.38 -0.27
CA ILE A 337 5.98 23.24 0.62
C ILE A 337 6.90 24.11 1.48
N ALA A 338 7.95 23.52 2.07
CA ALA A 338 8.93 24.23 2.89
C ALA A 338 9.73 25.28 2.10
N ALA A 339 9.94 25.03 0.80
CA ALA A 339 10.55 25.99 -0.13
C ALA A 339 9.62 27.15 -0.53
N GLY A 340 8.37 27.17 -0.02
CA GLY A 340 7.43 28.27 -0.24
C GLY A 340 6.51 28.11 -1.47
N TYR A 341 6.54 26.96 -2.16
CA TYR A 341 5.67 26.73 -3.33
C TYR A 341 4.20 26.46 -2.98
N GLY A 342 3.87 26.39 -1.67
CA GLY A 342 2.49 26.21 -1.19
C GLY A 342 2.00 24.77 -1.25
N TRP A 343 0.80 24.54 -0.70
CA TRP A 343 0.21 23.19 -0.53
C TRP A 343 -0.10 22.49 -1.84
N THR A 344 -0.44 23.23 -2.89
CA THR A 344 -0.79 22.69 -4.21
C THR A 344 0.41 22.19 -5.00
N SER A 345 1.64 22.55 -4.61
CA SER A 345 2.88 22.08 -5.24
C SER A 345 3.04 20.57 -5.18
N THR A 346 2.39 19.92 -4.23
CA THR A 346 2.34 18.45 -4.14
C THR A 346 1.81 17.78 -5.40
N GLY A 347 0.91 18.46 -6.14
CA GLY A 347 0.43 18.01 -7.44
C GLY A 347 1.55 17.96 -8.49
N TRP A 348 2.34 19.03 -8.63
CA TRP A 348 3.46 19.09 -9.58
C TRP A 348 4.56 18.07 -9.24
N VAL A 349 4.93 17.98 -7.96
CA VAL A 349 5.89 16.96 -7.49
C VAL A 349 5.38 15.58 -7.81
N GLY A 350 4.09 15.34 -7.54
CA GLY A 350 3.46 14.06 -7.83
C GLY A 350 3.43 13.72 -9.33
N ALA A 351 3.13 14.70 -10.18
CA ALA A 351 3.14 14.51 -11.63
C ALA A 351 4.53 14.13 -12.15
N LEU A 352 5.57 14.78 -11.65
CA LEU A 352 6.96 14.44 -12.00
C LEU A 352 7.33 13.02 -11.56
N LEU A 353 6.89 12.58 -10.39
CA LEU A 353 7.09 11.21 -9.93
C LEU A 353 6.35 10.19 -10.80
N ALA A 354 5.11 10.47 -11.19
CA ALA A 354 4.35 9.60 -12.10
C ALA A 354 5.02 9.51 -13.49
N LEU A 355 5.52 10.64 -14.03
CA LEU A 355 6.29 10.66 -15.27
C LEU A 355 7.62 9.92 -15.14
N GLY A 356 8.31 10.03 -14.01
CA GLY A 356 9.50 9.24 -13.68
C GLY A 356 9.21 7.73 -13.71
N GLY A 357 8.10 7.32 -13.11
CA GLY A 357 7.59 5.94 -13.18
C GLY A 357 7.31 5.50 -14.63
N LEU A 358 6.69 6.37 -15.44
CA LEU A 358 6.42 6.10 -16.85
C LEU A 358 7.71 5.94 -17.68
N ALA A 359 8.71 6.76 -17.41
CA ALA A 359 10.03 6.64 -18.07
C ALA A 359 10.69 5.29 -17.72
N ILE A 360 10.66 4.88 -16.46
CA ILE A 360 11.19 3.57 -16.02
C ILE A 360 10.40 2.43 -16.67
N LEU A 361 9.07 2.55 -16.77
CA LEU A 361 8.24 1.57 -17.48
C LEU A 361 8.62 1.46 -18.96
N GLY A 362 8.89 2.60 -19.61
CA GLY A 362 9.39 2.65 -20.97
C GLY A 362 10.73 1.92 -21.13
N LEU A 363 11.66 2.10 -20.19
CA LEU A 363 12.92 1.37 -20.15
C LEU A 363 12.71 -0.14 -19.98
N ALA A 364 11.75 -0.55 -19.14
CA ALA A 364 11.42 -1.96 -18.97
C ALA A 364 10.92 -2.60 -20.26
N VAL A 365 10.03 -1.91 -21.01
CA VAL A 365 9.54 -2.37 -22.32
C VAL A 365 10.65 -2.46 -23.36
N LEU A 366 11.55 -1.48 -23.39
CA LEU A 366 12.68 -1.50 -24.32
C LEU A 366 13.67 -2.63 -24.00
N ALA A 367 13.91 -2.90 -22.74
CA ALA A 367 14.76 -4.00 -22.30
C ALA A 367 14.16 -5.37 -22.65
N ASP A 368 12.84 -5.55 -22.46
CA ASP A 368 12.15 -6.80 -22.87
C ASP A 368 12.33 -7.10 -24.37
N ARG A 369 12.23 -6.08 -25.23
CA ARG A 369 12.39 -6.24 -26.69
C ARG A 369 13.80 -6.63 -27.14
N ARG A 370 14.82 -6.41 -26.30
CA ARG A 370 16.21 -6.78 -26.60
C ARG A 370 16.56 -8.21 -26.20
N THR A 371 15.73 -8.82 -25.35
CA THR A 371 15.92 -10.18 -24.82
C THR A 371 14.99 -11.20 -25.47
N ALA A 372 13.96 -10.75 -26.18
CA ALA A 372 13.05 -11.57 -27.01
C ALA A 372 13.59 -11.70 -28.45
#